data_f5dc51cead9809680c4890559a0cf20c
#
_entry.id   f5dc51cead9809680c4890559a0cf20c
#
_cell.length_a   1.000
_cell.length_b   1.000
_cell.length_c   1.000
_cell.angle_alpha   90.00
_cell.angle_beta   90.00
_cell.angle_gamma   90.00
#
_symmetry.space_group_name_H-M   'P 1'
#
loop_
_entity.id
_entity.type
_entity.pdbx_description
1 polymer ?
#
loop_
_entity_poly.entity_id
_entity_poly.type
_entity_poly.pdbx_seq_one_letter_code
_entity_poly.pdbx_strand_id
1 'polypeptide(L)'
;MLEPQGTLFFLLLMVAFGALATWLVLTKQVVFRVLAACLAFIPAMVFGIAAVNKYYDYYQTWGALFSDLSGQAQSIPHLSAASLKRDGSLQQQIGSTNAGLDAQFGDLFSTTVTGPRSHITRQVYVYLPPQYFTKAYANYRFPAIELLHGAPGQPATWVNVMNVIPIYLTLLAEHKASPAVLVMPD
;
A
#
# COMPACT_ATOMS: atom_id res chain seq x y z
N MET A 1 -8.94 -19.61 -6.77
CA MET A 1 -9.53 -18.27 -6.96
C MET A 1 -8.82 -17.56 -8.12
N LEU A 2 -9.56 -16.73 -8.87
CA LEU A 2 -9.02 -15.89 -9.94
C LEU A 2 -8.36 -14.63 -9.33
N GLU A 3 -7.16 -14.78 -8.79
CA GLU A 3 -6.41 -13.65 -8.24
C GLU A 3 -5.60 -12.94 -9.35
N PRO A 4 -5.30 -11.63 -9.22
CA PRO A 4 -4.63 -10.84 -10.27
C PRO A 4 -3.21 -11.32 -10.59
N GLN A 5 -2.60 -12.11 -9.71
CA GLN A 5 -1.29 -12.74 -9.90
C GLN A 5 -1.38 -14.25 -10.18
N GLY A 6 -2.60 -14.81 -10.20
CA GLY A 6 -2.85 -16.25 -10.36
C GLY A 6 -2.56 -16.75 -11.76
N THR A 7 -1.92 -17.92 -11.89
CA THR A 7 -1.62 -18.56 -13.18
C THR A 7 -2.87 -18.73 -14.04
N LEU A 8 -4.01 -19.07 -13.42
CA LEU A 8 -5.29 -19.23 -14.12
C LEU A 8 -5.75 -17.93 -14.78
N PHE A 9 -5.56 -16.78 -14.11
CA PHE A 9 -5.90 -15.46 -14.66
C PHE A 9 -5.08 -15.17 -15.92
N PHE A 10 -3.77 -15.39 -15.91
CA PHE A 10 -2.91 -15.22 -17.08
C PHE A 10 -3.28 -16.17 -18.22
N LEU A 11 -3.60 -17.43 -17.93
CA LEU A 11 -4.04 -18.39 -18.94
C LEU A 11 -5.34 -17.94 -19.61
N LEU A 12 -6.32 -17.44 -18.86
CA LEU A 12 -7.57 -16.92 -19.41
C LEU A 12 -7.34 -15.70 -20.32
N LEU A 13 -6.45 -14.79 -19.94
CA LEU A 13 -6.08 -13.65 -20.78
C LEU A 13 -5.41 -14.11 -22.08
N MET A 14 -4.52 -15.09 -22.02
CA MET A 14 -3.88 -15.67 -23.21
C MET A 14 -4.90 -16.35 -24.15
N VAL A 15 -5.85 -17.11 -23.58
CA VAL A 15 -6.91 -17.75 -24.36
C VAL A 15 -7.82 -16.71 -25.01
N ALA A 16 -8.23 -15.68 -24.26
CA ALA A 16 -9.05 -14.59 -24.81
C ALA A 16 -8.34 -13.85 -25.94
N PHE A 17 -7.06 -13.52 -25.76
CA PHE A 17 -6.24 -12.90 -26.80
C PHE A 17 -6.11 -13.79 -28.03
N GLY A 18 -5.82 -15.08 -27.85
CA GLY A 18 -5.70 -16.07 -28.93
C GLY A 18 -7.00 -16.21 -29.71
N ALA A 19 -8.15 -16.28 -29.06
CA ALA A 19 -9.46 -16.35 -29.69
C ALA A 19 -9.75 -15.09 -30.54
N LEU A 20 -9.48 -13.93 -30.03
CA LEU A 20 -9.66 -12.66 -30.74
C LEU A 20 -8.68 -12.51 -31.92
N ALA A 21 -7.43 -12.94 -31.75
CA ALA A 21 -6.44 -12.97 -32.84
C ALA A 21 -6.85 -13.92 -33.94
N THR A 22 -7.37 -15.11 -33.60
CA THR A 22 -7.92 -16.09 -34.56
C THR A 22 -9.13 -15.49 -35.31
N TRP A 23 -10.04 -14.82 -34.58
CA TRP A 23 -11.17 -14.14 -35.21
C TRP A 23 -10.72 -13.06 -36.20
N LEU A 24 -9.70 -12.26 -35.82
CA LEU A 24 -9.09 -11.25 -36.70
C LEU A 24 -8.58 -11.84 -38.03
N VAL A 25 -7.93 -13.01 -37.96
CA VAL A 25 -7.39 -13.69 -39.17
C VAL A 25 -8.50 -14.28 -40.05
N LEU A 26 -9.50 -14.91 -39.43
CA LEU A 26 -10.57 -15.63 -40.16
C LEU A 26 -11.63 -14.69 -40.74
N THR A 27 -11.80 -13.49 -40.18
CA THR A 27 -12.82 -12.54 -40.63
C THR A 27 -12.40 -11.83 -41.92
N LYS A 28 -13.26 -11.88 -42.98
CA LYS A 28 -12.98 -11.25 -44.28
C LYS A 28 -13.42 -9.78 -44.33
N GLN A 29 -14.40 -9.38 -43.54
CA GLN A 29 -14.96 -8.02 -43.56
C GLN A 29 -14.08 -7.07 -42.72
N VAL A 30 -13.70 -5.94 -43.33
CA VAL A 30 -12.78 -4.97 -42.72
C VAL A 30 -13.28 -4.41 -41.36
N VAL A 31 -14.59 -4.12 -41.27
CA VAL A 31 -15.19 -3.62 -40.05
C VAL A 31 -15.01 -4.60 -38.87
N PHE A 32 -15.26 -5.87 -39.05
CA PHE A 32 -15.09 -6.87 -38.02
C PHE A 32 -13.62 -7.15 -37.72
N ARG A 33 -12.71 -6.95 -38.68
CA ARG A 33 -11.26 -7.03 -38.42
C ARG A 33 -10.80 -5.89 -37.52
N VAL A 34 -11.25 -4.67 -37.81
CA VAL A 34 -10.93 -3.50 -36.92
C VAL A 34 -11.48 -3.72 -35.52
N LEU A 35 -12.74 -4.19 -35.42
CA LEU A 35 -13.36 -4.50 -34.13
C LEU A 35 -12.59 -5.58 -33.36
N ALA A 36 -12.22 -6.67 -34.02
CA ALA A 36 -11.43 -7.74 -33.41
C ALA A 36 -10.05 -7.25 -32.95
N ALA A 37 -9.39 -6.39 -33.72
CA ALA A 37 -8.11 -5.79 -33.33
C ALA A 37 -8.25 -4.89 -32.10
N CYS A 38 -9.26 -4.03 -32.04
CA CYS A 38 -9.54 -3.17 -30.88
C CYS A 38 -9.87 -4.02 -29.65
N LEU A 39 -10.67 -5.07 -29.78
CA LEU A 39 -11.01 -5.97 -28.68
C LEU A 39 -9.80 -6.80 -28.19
N ALA A 40 -8.91 -7.21 -29.09
CA ALA A 40 -7.70 -7.93 -28.74
C ALA A 40 -6.69 -7.06 -27.95
N PHE A 41 -6.74 -5.75 -28.15
CA PHE A 41 -5.89 -4.80 -27.41
C PHE A 41 -6.20 -4.81 -25.90
N ILE A 42 -7.46 -5.03 -25.51
CA ILE A 42 -7.89 -5.02 -24.10
C ILE A 42 -7.19 -6.14 -23.29
N PRO A 43 -7.31 -7.44 -23.65
CA PRO A 43 -6.63 -8.48 -22.89
C PRO A 43 -5.10 -8.39 -22.97
N ALA A 44 -4.53 -7.86 -24.05
CA ALA A 44 -3.10 -7.61 -24.14
C ALA A 44 -2.65 -6.53 -23.15
N MET A 45 -3.38 -5.44 -23.05
CA MET A 45 -3.10 -4.36 -22.09
C MET A 45 -3.25 -4.84 -20.64
N VAL A 46 -4.34 -5.56 -20.34
CA VAL A 46 -4.58 -6.13 -19.01
C VAL A 46 -3.49 -7.13 -18.65
N PHE A 47 -3.03 -7.94 -19.61
CA PHE A 47 -1.92 -8.87 -19.41
C PHE A 47 -0.63 -8.12 -19.06
N GLY A 48 -0.30 -7.04 -19.77
CA GLY A 48 0.87 -6.22 -19.50
C GLY A 48 0.83 -5.60 -18.08
N ILE A 49 -0.29 -5.01 -17.70
CA ILE A 49 -0.49 -4.44 -16.37
C ILE A 49 -0.38 -5.54 -15.29
N ALA A 50 -1.01 -6.69 -15.49
CA ALA A 50 -0.95 -7.81 -14.56
C ALA A 50 0.47 -8.41 -14.44
N ALA A 51 1.24 -8.44 -15.53
CA ALA A 51 2.63 -8.89 -15.52
C ALA A 51 3.51 -7.94 -14.71
N VAL A 52 3.33 -6.63 -14.86
CA VAL A 52 4.01 -5.61 -14.04
C VAL A 52 3.61 -5.77 -12.56
N ASN A 53 2.31 -5.92 -12.28
CA ASN A 53 1.83 -6.17 -10.93
C ASN A 53 2.47 -7.42 -10.31
N LYS A 54 2.57 -8.50 -11.07
CA LYS A 54 3.20 -9.75 -10.62
C LYS A 54 4.70 -9.60 -10.40
N TYR A 55 5.39 -8.83 -11.24
CA TYR A 55 6.82 -8.59 -11.11
C TYR A 55 7.17 -7.79 -9.85
N TYR A 56 6.37 -6.77 -9.54
CA TYR A 56 6.58 -5.90 -8.38
C TYR A 56 5.83 -6.36 -7.11
N ASP A 57 4.98 -7.40 -7.21
CA ASP A 57 4.18 -7.95 -6.12
C ASP A 57 3.28 -6.92 -5.40
N TYR A 58 2.73 -5.93 -6.15
CA TYR A 58 1.94 -4.85 -5.56
C TYR A 58 0.60 -5.34 -5.00
N TYR A 59 -0.22 -5.99 -5.83
CA TYR A 59 -1.57 -6.42 -5.47
C TYR A 59 -1.71 -7.92 -5.63
N GLN A 60 -1.69 -8.65 -4.52
CA GLN A 60 -1.86 -10.10 -4.51
C GLN A 60 -3.31 -10.52 -4.69
N THR A 61 -4.26 -9.66 -4.28
CA THR A 61 -5.70 -9.91 -4.37
C THR A 61 -6.44 -8.78 -5.09
N TRP A 62 -7.59 -9.11 -5.68
CA TRP A 62 -8.49 -8.09 -6.25
C TRP A 62 -9.00 -7.12 -5.19
N GLY A 63 -9.23 -7.61 -3.95
CA GLY A 63 -9.64 -6.78 -2.83
C GLY A 63 -8.62 -5.68 -2.53
N ALA A 64 -7.33 -6.00 -2.53
CA ALA A 64 -6.26 -5.02 -2.33
C ALA A 64 -6.23 -3.97 -3.45
N LEU A 65 -6.33 -4.40 -4.71
CA LEU A 65 -6.38 -3.49 -5.86
C LEU A 65 -7.59 -2.55 -5.80
N PHE A 66 -8.80 -3.09 -5.57
CA PHE A 66 -10.01 -2.27 -5.55
C PHE A 66 -10.10 -1.37 -4.32
N SER A 67 -9.57 -1.80 -3.18
CA SER A 67 -9.52 -0.95 -1.98
C SER A 67 -8.61 0.25 -2.18
N ASP A 68 -7.50 0.07 -2.88
CA ASP A 68 -6.58 1.17 -3.21
C ASP A 68 -7.19 2.12 -4.24
N LEU A 69 -7.76 1.58 -5.32
CA LEU A 69 -8.45 2.37 -6.35
C LEU A 69 -9.65 3.16 -5.82
N SER A 70 -10.38 2.60 -4.84
CA SER A 70 -11.52 3.25 -4.20
C SER A 70 -11.14 4.20 -3.07
N GLY A 71 -9.85 4.27 -2.71
CA GLY A 71 -9.36 4.98 -1.52
C GLY A 71 -9.80 4.33 -0.20
N GLN A 72 -10.38 3.12 -0.27
CA GLN A 72 -10.79 2.32 0.88
C GLN A 72 -9.72 1.26 1.19
N ALA A 73 -8.45 1.68 1.34
CA ALA A 73 -7.46 0.78 1.90
C ALA A 73 -8.04 0.16 3.18
N GLN A 74 -7.82 -1.13 3.41
CA GLN A 74 -8.19 -1.79 4.67
C GLN A 74 -7.35 -1.22 5.83
N SER A 75 -7.47 0.06 6.02
CA SER A 75 -6.81 0.81 7.06
C SER A 75 -7.73 0.82 8.26
N ILE A 76 -7.18 0.59 9.40
CA ILE A 76 -7.81 1.06 10.63
C ILE A 76 -8.05 2.56 10.39
N PRO A 77 -9.30 3.06 10.34
CA PRO A 77 -9.60 4.38 9.76
C PRO A 77 -8.77 5.53 10.32
N HIS A 78 -8.39 5.48 11.62
CA HIS A 78 -7.56 6.50 12.26
C HIS A 78 -6.05 6.33 12.02
N LEU A 79 -5.62 5.21 11.40
CA LEU A 79 -4.22 4.94 11.04
C LEU A 79 -3.98 5.02 9.53
N SER A 80 -4.94 5.53 8.76
CA SER A 80 -4.74 5.76 7.33
C SER A 80 -3.98 7.06 7.08
N ALA A 81 -3.26 7.12 5.95
CA ALA A 81 -2.61 8.37 5.53
C ALA A 81 -3.61 9.53 5.36
N ALA A 82 -4.90 9.23 5.07
CA ALA A 82 -5.96 10.24 4.99
C ALA A 82 -6.33 10.85 6.36
N SER A 83 -6.09 10.14 7.46
CA SER A 83 -6.36 10.59 8.82
C SER A 83 -5.18 11.32 9.49
N LEU A 84 -4.06 11.47 8.76
CA LEU A 84 -2.87 12.13 9.29
C LEU A 84 -3.16 13.58 9.68
N LYS A 85 -2.87 13.88 10.93
CA LYS A 85 -2.89 15.26 11.43
C LYS A 85 -1.73 16.03 10.80
N ARG A 86 -2.05 17.13 10.13
CA ARG A 86 -1.08 18.07 9.58
C ARG A 86 -0.89 19.24 10.55
N ASP A 87 0.37 19.64 10.71
CA ASP A 87 0.81 20.87 11.39
C ASP A 87 0.52 21.00 12.88
N GLY A 88 1.50 20.65 13.66
CA GLY A 88 1.65 20.90 15.08
C GLY A 88 3.03 20.43 15.56
N SER A 89 3.48 20.86 16.72
CA SER A 89 4.67 20.26 17.31
C SER A 89 4.42 18.78 17.55
N LEU A 90 5.44 17.95 17.39
CA LEU A 90 5.38 16.50 17.66
C LEU A 90 4.68 16.20 19.01
N GLN A 91 4.98 17.01 20.02
CA GLN A 91 4.41 16.88 21.36
C GLN A 91 2.88 17.12 21.40
N GLN A 92 2.36 18.01 20.53
CA GLN A 92 0.91 18.27 20.44
C GLN A 92 0.16 17.23 19.62
N GLN A 93 0.85 16.54 18.71
CA GLN A 93 0.27 15.46 17.90
C GLN A 93 0.19 14.15 18.69
N ILE A 94 1.20 13.87 19.54
CA ILE A 94 1.24 12.69 20.39
C ILE A 94 0.22 12.84 21.53
N GLY A 95 -0.80 12.01 21.54
CA GLY A 95 -1.77 11.92 22.64
C GLY A 95 -2.95 12.89 22.61
N SER A 96 -3.18 13.62 21.51
CA SER A 96 -4.20 14.69 21.48
C SER A 96 -5.64 14.21 21.22
N THR A 97 -5.93 12.93 20.88
CA THR A 97 -7.26 12.65 20.34
C THR A 97 -7.96 11.36 20.78
N ASN A 98 -7.28 10.27 21.08
CA ASN A 98 -7.96 8.99 21.34
C ASN A 98 -7.12 8.03 22.20
N ALA A 99 -6.82 8.40 23.44
CA ALA A 99 -5.97 7.61 24.34
C ALA A 99 -6.34 6.11 24.44
N GLY A 100 -7.64 5.77 24.28
CA GLY A 100 -8.07 4.39 24.28
C GLY A 100 -7.72 3.63 22.98
N LEU A 101 -7.83 4.30 21.83
CA LEU A 101 -7.50 3.72 20.53
C LEU A 101 -5.98 3.67 20.33
N ASP A 102 -5.26 4.67 20.80
CA ASP A 102 -3.79 4.72 20.73
C ASP A 102 -3.16 3.59 21.54
N ALA A 103 -3.75 3.26 22.71
CA ALA A 103 -3.32 2.11 23.51
C ALA A 103 -3.65 0.75 22.89
N GLN A 104 -4.61 0.70 21.95
CA GLN A 104 -5.02 -0.53 21.27
C GLN A 104 -4.31 -0.73 19.92
N PHE A 105 -4.17 0.35 19.15
CA PHE A 105 -3.71 0.27 17.75
C PHE A 105 -2.46 1.10 17.46
N GLY A 106 -1.97 1.87 18.42
CA GLY A 106 -0.91 2.84 18.20
C GLY A 106 -1.43 4.14 17.57
N ASP A 107 -0.51 5.03 17.22
CA ASP A 107 -0.81 6.31 16.58
C ASP A 107 0.08 6.52 15.35
N LEU A 108 -0.51 7.06 14.28
CA LEU A 108 0.15 7.42 13.03
C LEU A 108 0.01 8.94 12.82
N PHE A 109 1.12 9.62 12.66
CA PHE A 109 1.12 11.05 12.36
C PHE A 109 2.16 11.40 11.29
N SER A 110 2.06 12.60 10.74
CA SER A 110 3.05 13.14 9.81
C SER A 110 3.71 14.37 10.37
N THR A 111 4.98 14.52 10.06
CA THR A 111 5.76 15.72 10.37
C THR A 111 6.65 16.07 9.19
N THR A 112 7.23 17.26 9.21
CA THR A 112 8.25 17.66 8.25
C THR A 112 9.61 17.74 8.92
N VAL A 113 10.62 17.21 8.24
CA VAL A 113 12.01 17.25 8.71
C VAL A 113 12.85 18.01 7.68
N THR A 114 13.62 19.00 8.16
CA THR A 114 14.57 19.74 7.34
C THR A 114 15.99 19.27 7.67
N GLY A 115 16.69 18.79 6.66
CA GLY A 115 18.08 18.37 6.80
C GLY A 115 18.98 19.56 7.14
N PRO A 116 19.75 19.53 8.23
CA PRO A 116 20.53 20.70 8.68
C PRO A 116 21.67 21.10 7.73
N ARG A 117 22.11 20.20 6.88
CA ARG A 117 23.17 20.47 5.88
C ARG A 117 22.62 20.65 4.48
N SER A 118 21.60 19.88 4.10
CA SER A 118 21.02 19.91 2.76
C SER A 118 19.98 21.01 2.58
N HIS A 119 19.41 21.52 3.68
CA HIS A 119 18.24 22.42 3.71
C HIS A 119 17.02 21.87 2.95
N ILE A 120 17.00 20.56 2.66
CA ILE A 120 15.88 19.90 2.02
C ILE A 120 14.87 19.55 3.08
N THR A 121 13.62 19.98 2.89
CA THR A 121 12.48 19.64 3.76
C THR A 121 11.67 18.52 3.13
N ARG A 122 11.41 17.45 3.89
CA ARG A 122 10.61 16.30 3.47
C ARG A 122 9.58 15.96 4.51
N GLN A 123 8.46 15.40 4.04
CA GLN A 123 7.44 14.83 4.90
C GLN A 123 7.93 13.48 5.44
N VAL A 124 7.63 13.20 6.69
CA VAL A 124 7.94 11.93 7.34
C VAL A 124 6.69 11.43 8.04
N TYR A 125 6.31 10.18 7.79
CA TYR A 125 5.27 9.50 8.55
C TYR A 125 5.93 8.76 9.69
N VAL A 126 5.32 8.85 10.88
CA VAL A 126 5.80 8.20 12.09
C VAL A 126 4.66 7.41 12.71
N TYR A 127 4.89 6.13 12.94
CA TYR A 127 3.96 5.27 13.66
C TYR A 127 4.54 4.90 15.02
N LEU A 128 3.78 5.17 16.07
CA LEU A 128 4.06 4.79 17.45
C LEU A 128 3.25 3.53 17.80
N PRO A 129 3.88 2.44 18.26
CA PRO A 129 3.16 1.21 18.59
C PRO A 129 2.29 1.38 19.85
N PRO A 130 1.26 0.51 20.07
CA PRO A 130 0.39 0.58 21.25
C PRO A 130 1.14 0.63 22.57
N GLN A 131 2.26 -0.08 22.68
CA GLN A 131 3.09 -0.13 23.87
C GLN A 131 3.65 1.24 24.25
N TYR A 132 3.83 2.14 23.29
CA TYR A 132 4.30 3.51 23.54
C TYR A 132 3.38 4.29 24.49
N PHE A 133 2.08 3.98 24.48
CA PHE A 133 1.03 4.62 25.27
C PHE A 133 0.73 3.89 26.59
N THR A 134 1.50 2.85 26.93
CA THR A 134 1.24 2.05 28.14
C THR A 134 2.25 2.34 29.25
N LYS A 135 1.78 2.34 30.50
CA LYS A 135 2.62 2.57 31.67
C LYS A 135 3.75 1.53 31.82
N ALA A 136 3.51 0.30 31.38
CA ALA A 136 4.50 -0.78 31.44
C ALA A 136 5.78 -0.45 30.63
N TYR A 137 5.67 0.38 29.62
CA TYR A 137 6.78 0.77 28.74
C TYR A 137 7.25 2.22 28.96
N ALA A 138 6.86 2.89 30.07
CA ALA A 138 7.20 4.30 30.32
C ALA A 138 8.71 4.59 30.28
N ASN A 139 9.54 3.64 30.67
CA ASN A 139 11.01 3.75 30.64
C ASN A 139 11.66 2.97 29.50
N TYR A 140 10.87 2.39 28.61
CA TYR A 140 11.40 1.63 27.48
C TYR A 140 11.90 2.56 26.39
N ARG A 141 13.10 2.30 25.89
CA ARG A 141 13.66 3.02 24.73
C ARG A 141 13.31 2.24 23.47
N PHE A 142 12.29 2.71 22.76
CA PHE A 142 11.86 2.09 21.53
C PHE A 142 12.92 2.24 20.45
N PRO A 143 13.37 1.13 19.83
CA PRO A 143 14.17 1.23 18.62
C PRO A 143 13.33 1.86 17.50
N ALA A 144 14.00 2.51 16.55
CA ALA A 144 13.37 3.05 15.35
C ALA A 144 13.71 2.15 14.15
N ILE A 145 12.70 1.85 13.34
CA ILE A 145 12.83 1.15 12.06
C ILE A 145 12.51 2.16 10.96
N GLU A 146 13.48 2.45 10.12
CA GLU A 146 13.30 3.32 8.98
C GLU A 146 12.87 2.49 7.76
N LEU A 147 11.74 2.88 7.15
CA LEU A 147 11.14 2.22 6.00
C LEU A 147 11.27 3.13 4.79
N LEU A 148 12.29 2.88 3.97
CA LEU A 148 12.56 3.64 2.75
C LEU A 148 11.71 3.08 1.60
N HIS A 149 10.95 3.95 0.93
CA HIS A 149 10.20 3.57 -0.26
C HIS A 149 11.10 3.54 -1.50
N GLY A 150 10.70 2.75 -2.50
CA GLY A 150 11.35 2.75 -3.83
C GLY A 150 10.83 3.87 -4.73
N ALA A 151 11.41 4.00 -5.91
CA ALA A 151 10.90 4.87 -6.95
C ALA A 151 10.20 4.04 -8.05
N PRO A 152 8.97 4.41 -8.45
CA PRO A 152 8.15 5.48 -7.88
C PRO A 152 7.51 5.04 -6.56
N GLY A 153 7.47 5.94 -5.57
CA GLY A 153 6.87 5.66 -4.27
C GLY A 153 6.78 6.90 -3.41
N GLN A 154 6.15 6.74 -2.26
CA GLN A 154 6.01 7.78 -1.25
C GLN A 154 5.73 7.13 0.10
N PRO A 155 5.87 7.84 1.25
CA PRO A 155 5.62 7.28 2.59
C PRO A 155 4.25 6.61 2.74
N ALA A 156 3.22 7.17 2.09
CA ALA A 156 1.87 6.61 2.09
C ALA A 156 1.79 5.19 1.51
N THR A 157 2.72 4.78 0.66
CA THR A 157 2.78 3.43 0.08
C THR A 157 2.92 2.37 1.16
N TRP A 158 3.74 2.61 2.18
CA TRP A 158 3.90 1.69 3.31
C TRP A 158 2.60 1.48 4.08
N VAL A 159 1.82 2.54 4.25
CA VAL A 159 0.58 2.52 5.04
C VAL A 159 -0.58 1.96 4.22
N ASN A 160 -0.80 2.50 3.02
CA ASN A 160 -2.02 2.24 2.24
C ASN A 160 -1.90 1.00 1.33
N VAL A 161 -0.72 0.76 0.76
CA VAL A 161 -0.52 -0.34 -0.20
C VAL A 161 0.09 -1.55 0.49
N MET A 162 1.19 -1.34 1.22
CA MET A 162 1.90 -2.43 1.91
C MET A 162 1.23 -2.86 3.22
N ASN A 163 0.26 -2.09 3.73
CA ASN A 163 -0.44 -2.39 4.99
C ASN A 163 0.51 -2.72 6.16
N VAL A 164 1.63 -2.00 6.24
CA VAL A 164 2.69 -2.30 7.20
C VAL A 164 2.19 -2.28 8.65
N ILE A 165 1.26 -1.38 9.00
CA ILE A 165 0.78 -1.23 10.36
C ILE A 165 -0.04 -2.44 10.83
N PRO A 166 -1.09 -2.90 10.12
CA PRO A 166 -1.82 -4.12 10.47
C PRO A 166 -0.92 -5.36 10.56
N ILE A 167 0.02 -5.51 9.63
CA ILE A 167 1.00 -6.61 9.64
C ILE A 167 1.86 -6.53 10.90
N TYR A 168 2.39 -5.35 11.21
CA TYR A 168 3.23 -5.13 12.38
C TYR A 168 2.48 -5.39 13.69
N LEU A 169 1.22 -4.94 13.80
CA LEU A 169 0.37 -5.21 14.95
C LEU A 169 0.14 -6.72 15.15
N THR A 170 -0.07 -7.45 14.07
CA THR A 170 -0.17 -8.93 14.12
C THR A 170 1.11 -9.56 14.63
N LEU A 171 2.27 -9.13 14.13
CA LEU A 171 3.57 -9.65 14.59
C LEU A 171 3.84 -9.33 16.07
N LEU A 172 3.43 -8.14 16.55
CA LEU A 172 3.50 -7.78 17.97
C LEU A 172 2.61 -8.68 18.83
N ALA A 173 1.36 -8.92 18.39
CA ALA A 173 0.41 -9.78 19.11
C ALA A 173 0.88 -11.23 19.17
N GLU A 174 1.55 -11.71 18.13
CA GLU A 174 2.13 -13.06 18.07
C GLU A 174 3.52 -13.18 18.71
N HIS A 175 4.02 -12.10 19.34
CA HIS A 175 5.39 -12.02 19.92
C HIS A 175 6.51 -12.34 18.92
N LYS A 176 6.27 -12.13 17.62
CA LYS A 176 7.26 -12.33 16.55
C LYS A 176 8.06 -11.06 16.25
N ALA A 177 7.64 -9.91 16.77
CA ALA A 177 8.37 -8.65 16.68
C ALA A 177 8.44 -7.99 18.06
N SER A 178 9.46 -7.15 18.26
CA SER A 178 9.58 -6.29 19.43
C SER A 178 8.97 -4.91 19.15
N PRO A 179 8.42 -4.20 20.16
CA PRO A 179 7.90 -2.86 19.98
C PRO A 179 8.97 -1.89 19.47
N ALA A 180 8.69 -1.22 18.36
CA ALA A 180 9.56 -0.25 17.69
C ALA A 180 8.73 0.90 17.10
N VAL A 181 9.34 2.06 16.94
CA VAL A 181 8.78 3.18 16.18
C VAL A 181 9.06 2.95 14.70
N LEU A 182 8.05 3.07 13.83
CA LEU A 182 8.26 3.02 12.38
C LEU A 182 8.36 4.44 11.84
N VAL A 183 9.40 4.71 11.06
CA VAL A 183 9.67 6.01 10.45
C VAL A 183 9.71 5.83 8.94
N MET A 184 8.85 6.54 8.23
CA MET A 184 8.67 6.44 6.78
C MET A 184 8.94 7.81 6.15
N PRO A 185 10.19 8.12 5.80
CA PRO A 185 10.54 9.40 5.15
C PRO A 185 10.14 9.40 3.66
N ASP A 186 9.93 10.65 3.13
CA ASP A 186 9.77 10.94 1.70
C ASP A 186 11.12 11.29 1.06
#